data_d4330267aa5d743222121287f2e46df8
#
_entry.id   d4330267aa5d743222121287f2e46df8
#
_cell.length_a   1.000
_cell.length_b   1.000
_cell.length_c   1.000
_cell.angle_alpha   90.00
_cell.angle_beta   90.00
_cell.angle_gamma   90.00
#
_symmetry.space_group_name_H-M   'P 1'
#
loop_
_entity.id
_entity.type
_entity.pdbx_description
1 polymer ?
#
loop_
_entity_poly.entity_id
_entity_poly.type
_entity_poly.pdbx_seq_one_letter_code
_entity_poly.pdbx_strand_id
1 'polypeptide(L)'
;MRKLLNEGQVAIHPAIVAELALGSLQDRTKTLALLDRLPQVRVAQLSEVRRMIEVRRLYSLGIGLIDAHLIASVFINPSTLLWTRDRRLRKAAEALGIHASLP
;
A
#
# COMPACT_ATOMS: atom_id res chain seq x y z
N MET A 1 7.82 -2.23 -6.70
CA MET A 1 6.38 -1.91 -6.71
C MET A 1 5.73 -2.34 -5.41
N ARG A 2 4.88 -1.51 -4.87
CA ARG A 2 4.15 -1.79 -3.65
C ARG A 2 2.83 -2.46 -4.00
N LYS A 3 2.51 -3.58 -3.35
CA LYS A 3 1.29 -4.34 -3.63
C LYS A 3 0.63 -4.75 -2.32
N LEU A 4 -0.68 -4.82 -2.33
CA LEU A 4 -1.47 -5.39 -1.27
C LEU A 4 -1.96 -6.77 -1.72
N LEU A 5 -1.88 -7.74 -0.83
CA LEU A 5 -2.33 -9.10 -1.10
C LEU A 5 -3.53 -9.42 -0.22
N ASN A 6 -4.59 -9.93 -0.82
CA ASN A 6 -5.81 -10.30 -0.13
C ASN A 6 -6.27 -11.67 -0.63
N GLU A 7 -6.35 -12.64 0.28
CA GLU A 7 -6.82 -14.01 -0.01
C GLU A 7 -6.17 -14.63 -1.26
N GLY A 8 -4.86 -14.44 -1.41
CA GLY A 8 -4.12 -14.96 -2.55
C GLY A 8 -4.24 -14.14 -3.83
N GLN A 9 -5.04 -13.08 -3.81
CA GLN A 9 -5.18 -12.17 -4.95
C GLN A 9 -4.30 -10.94 -4.74
N VAL A 10 -3.76 -10.42 -5.83
CA VAL A 10 -3.04 -9.15 -5.82
C VAL A 10 -4.03 -8.01 -5.99
N ALA A 11 -4.04 -7.08 -5.06
CA ALA A 11 -4.82 -5.85 -5.14
C ALA A 11 -3.88 -4.65 -5.14
N ILE A 12 -4.35 -3.53 -5.63
CA ILE A 12 -3.56 -2.31 -5.68
C ILE A 12 -4.28 -1.16 -4.97
N HIS A 13 -3.51 -0.30 -4.33
CA HIS A 13 -4.04 0.91 -3.72
C HIS A 13 -4.05 2.04 -4.76
N PRO A 14 -5.15 2.82 -4.87
CA PRO A 14 -5.23 3.90 -5.85
C PRO A 14 -4.09 4.92 -5.77
N ALA A 15 -3.54 5.16 -4.58
CA ALA A 15 -2.39 6.05 -4.41
C ALA A 15 -1.15 5.55 -5.14
N ILE A 16 -0.97 4.24 -5.28
CA ILE A 16 0.15 3.65 -6.02
C ILE A 16 -0.03 3.90 -7.51
N VAL A 17 -1.25 3.78 -8.02
CA VAL A 17 -1.54 4.10 -9.42
C VAL A 17 -1.22 5.57 -9.70
N ALA A 18 -1.61 6.46 -8.79
CA ALA A 18 -1.31 7.89 -8.91
C ALA A 18 0.19 8.18 -8.88
N GLU A 19 0.95 7.51 -8.00
CA GLU A 19 2.41 7.62 -7.96
C GLU A 19 3.04 7.19 -9.28
N LEU A 20 2.61 6.05 -9.81
CA LEU A 20 3.10 5.55 -11.10
C LEU A 20 2.75 6.50 -12.24
N ALA A 21 1.56 7.12 -12.18
CA ALA A 21 1.11 8.08 -13.18
C ALA A 21 1.98 9.34 -13.19
N LEU A 22 2.62 9.69 -12.08
CA LEU A 22 3.53 10.83 -12.00
C LEU A 22 4.90 10.53 -12.61
N GLY A 23 5.23 9.26 -12.78
CA GLY A 23 6.53 8.84 -13.32
C GLY A 23 6.53 8.71 -14.84
N SER A 24 7.70 8.32 -15.37
CA SER A 24 7.87 8.05 -16.79
C SER A 24 7.51 6.60 -17.07
N LEU A 25 6.36 6.39 -17.69
CA LEU A 25 5.90 5.06 -18.06
C LEU A 25 6.05 4.83 -19.56
N GLN A 26 6.55 3.65 -19.94
CA GLN A 26 6.45 3.17 -21.30
C GLN A 26 5.02 2.74 -21.58
N ASP A 27 4.52 3.08 -22.78
CA ASP A 27 3.12 2.82 -23.15
C ASP A 27 2.15 3.24 -22.05
N ARG A 28 2.28 4.50 -21.66
CA ARG A 28 1.59 5.08 -20.50
C ARG A 28 0.09 4.75 -20.44
N THR A 29 -0.62 4.99 -21.53
CA THR A 29 -2.07 4.76 -21.59
C THR A 29 -2.41 3.30 -21.34
N LYS A 30 -1.68 2.39 -21.98
CA LYS A 30 -1.88 0.94 -21.83
C LYS A 30 -1.55 0.47 -20.42
N THR A 31 -0.43 0.94 -19.87
CA THR A 31 0.01 0.56 -18.53
C THR A 31 -1.00 1.00 -17.48
N LEU A 32 -1.46 2.24 -17.54
CA LEU A 32 -2.45 2.75 -16.58
C LEU A 32 -3.79 2.02 -16.71
N ALA A 33 -4.20 1.69 -17.94
CA ALA A 33 -5.42 0.92 -18.16
C ALA A 33 -5.33 -0.49 -17.53
N LEU A 34 -4.17 -1.13 -17.62
CA LEU A 34 -3.95 -2.43 -16.99
C LEU A 34 -3.98 -2.34 -15.46
N LEU A 35 -3.36 -1.31 -14.90
CA LEU A 35 -3.37 -1.09 -13.46
C LEU A 35 -4.79 -0.82 -12.94
N ASP A 36 -5.60 -0.09 -13.70
CA ASP A 36 -6.98 0.20 -13.33
C ASP A 36 -7.87 -1.05 -13.31
N ARG A 37 -7.46 -2.12 -14.00
CA ARG A 37 -8.19 -3.40 -14.00
C ARG A 37 -7.86 -4.28 -12.79
N LEU A 38 -6.79 -3.98 -12.07
CA LEU A 38 -6.44 -4.76 -10.89
C LEU A 38 -7.48 -4.54 -9.77
N PRO A 39 -7.78 -5.56 -8.98
CA PRO A 39 -8.62 -5.37 -7.81
C PRO A 39 -8.04 -4.27 -6.93
N GLN A 40 -8.91 -3.37 -6.48
CA GLN A 40 -8.50 -2.27 -5.63
C GLN A 40 -8.93 -2.52 -4.21
N VAL A 41 -8.05 -2.18 -3.26
CA VAL A 41 -8.39 -2.27 -1.85
C VAL A 41 -9.31 -1.11 -1.47
N ARG A 42 -10.10 -1.31 -0.42
CA ARG A 42 -10.81 -0.22 0.20
C ARG A 42 -9.80 0.77 0.77
N VAL A 43 -9.94 2.03 0.40
CA VAL A 43 -9.02 3.10 0.81
C VAL A 43 -9.40 3.60 2.19
N ALA A 44 -8.43 3.68 3.10
CA ALA A 44 -8.64 4.30 4.40
C ALA A 44 -8.87 5.80 4.22
N GLN A 45 -9.82 6.35 4.98
CA GLN A 45 -10.01 7.79 5.02
C GLN A 45 -8.87 8.44 5.79
N LEU A 46 -8.60 9.70 5.50
CA LEU A 46 -7.50 10.41 6.15
C LEU A 46 -7.65 10.41 7.68
N SER A 47 -8.87 10.49 8.18
CA SER A 47 -9.14 10.40 9.62
C SER A 47 -8.74 9.03 10.19
N GLU A 48 -9.00 7.96 9.45
CA GLU A 48 -8.59 6.61 9.83
C GLU A 48 -7.06 6.47 9.82
N VAL A 49 -6.42 7.03 8.81
CA VAL A 49 -4.95 7.03 8.70
C VAL A 49 -4.34 7.77 9.91
N ARG A 50 -4.88 8.95 10.21
CA ARG A 50 -4.39 9.74 11.34
C ARG A 50 -4.53 9.00 12.66
N ARG A 51 -5.65 8.32 12.85
CA ARG A 51 -5.87 7.49 14.04
C ARG A 51 -4.86 6.34 14.13
N MET A 52 -4.60 5.66 12.99
CA MET A 52 -3.61 4.59 12.93
C MET A 52 -2.21 5.08 13.26
N ILE A 53 -1.85 6.28 12.79
CA ILE A 53 -0.55 6.87 13.11
C ILE A 53 -0.35 6.94 14.62
N GLU A 54 -1.37 7.35 15.37
CA GLU A 54 -1.29 7.41 16.83
C GLU A 54 -1.33 6.02 17.47
N VAL A 55 -2.32 5.22 17.14
CA VAL A 55 -2.56 3.91 17.79
C VAL A 55 -1.40 2.94 17.51
N ARG A 56 -0.86 2.93 16.31
CA ARG A 56 0.21 2.02 15.89
C ARG A 56 1.59 2.68 15.92
N ARG A 57 1.67 3.93 16.36
CA ARG A 57 2.92 4.69 16.46
C ARG A 57 3.69 4.73 15.13
N LEU A 58 2.97 4.98 14.03
CA LEU A 58 3.59 5.01 12.71
C LEU A 58 4.56 6.19 12.56
N TYR A 59 4.42 7.21 13.39
CA TYR A 59 5.31 8.36 13.38
C TYR A 59 6.78 8.03 13.73
N SER A 60 7.03 6.89 14.36
CA SER A 60 8.38 6.46 14.75
C SER A 60 9.07 5.61 13.68
N LEU A 61 8.39 5.32 12.56
CA LEU A 61 8.89 4.39 11.55
C LEU A 61 9.61 5.05 10.38
N GLY A 62 9.63 6.38 10.32
CA GLY A 62 10.31 7.12 9.25
C GLY A 62 9.65 6.96 7.88
N ILE A 63 8.34 6.76 7.84
CA ILE A 63 7.58 6.59 6.60
C ILE A 63 6.76 7.84 6.29
N GLY A 64 6.42 8.02 5.00
CA GLY A 64 5.61 9.14 4.55
C GLY A 64 4.12 8.86 4.58
N LEU A 65 3.33 9.85 4.16
CA LEU A 65 1.87 9.78 4.19
C LEU A 65 1.32 8.68 3.31
N ILE A 66 1.85 8.48 2.11
CA ILE A 66 1.39 7.42 1.21
C ILE A 66 1.61 6.06 1.85
N ASP A 67 2.76 5.85 2.47
CA ASP A 67 3.07 4.59 3.15
C ASP A 67 2.14 4.38 4.34
N ALA A 68 1.82 5.44 5.09
CA ALA A 68 0.86 5.38 6.19
C ALA A 68 -0.54 5.01 5.68
N HIS A 69 -0.95 5.54 4.53
CA HIS A 69 -2.21 5.16 3.87
C HIS A 69 -2.24 3.68 3.50
N LEU A 70 -1.14 3.16 2.96
CA LEU A 70 -1.03 1.75 2.59
C LEU A 70 -1.18 0.85 3.82
N ILE A 71 -0.48 1.19 4.89
CA ILE A 71 -0.55 0.44 6.15
C ILE A 71 -1.97 0.47 6.72
N ALA A 72 -2.58 1.64 6.78
CA ALA A 72 -3.95 1.78 7.28
C ALA A 72 -4.94 0.99 6.45
N SER A 73 -4.77 0.97 5.13
CA SER A 73 -5.63 0.21 4.22
C SER A 73 -5.50 -1.30 4.44
N VAL A 74 -4.30 -1.79 4.80
CA VAL A 74 -4.13 -3.20 5.18
C VAL A 74 -4.98 -3.52 6.40
N PHE A 75 -4.96 -2.68 7.42
CA PHE A 75 -5.69 -2.93 8.65
C PHE A 75 -7.22 -2.91 8.49
N ILE A 76 -7.73 -2.17 7.50
CA ILE A 76 -9.18 -2.12 7.26
C ILE A 76 -9.66 -3.09 6.17
N ASN A 77 -8.76 -3.81 5.52
CA ASN A 77 -9.12 -4.83 4.53
C ASN A 77 -8.78 -6.21 5.10
N PRO A 78 -9.79 -7.04 5.43
CA PRO A 78 -9.55 -8.34 6.05
C PRO A 78 -8.61 -9.23 5.23
N SER A 79 -7.78 -10.00 5.90
CA SER A 79 -6.86 -10.97 5.30
C SER A 79 -5.91 -10.36 4.27
N THR A 80 -5.57 -9.09 4.44
CA THR A 80 -4.69 -8.37 3.52
C THR A 80 -3.31 -8.20 4.13
N LEU A 81 -2.29 -8.42 3.31
CA LEU A 81 -0.89 -8.19 3.68
C LEU A 81 -0.25 -7.24 2.67
N LEU A 82 0.80 -6.57 3.09
CA LEU A 82 1.53 -5.63 2.27
C LEU A 82 2.82 -6.25 1.74
N TRP A 83 2.99 -6.23 0.42
CA TRP A 83 4.24 -6.58 -0.23
C TRP A 83 4.87 -5.33 -0.83
N THR A 84 6.14 -5.11 -0.55
CA THR A 84 6.89 -3.96 -1.05
C THR A 84 8.37 -4.27 -1.16
N ARG A 85 9.04 -3.61 -2.10
CA ARG A 85 10.51 -3.62 -2.21
C ARG A 85 11.15 -2.42 -1.52
N ASP A 86 10.35 -1.45 -1.10
CA ASP A 86 10.83 -0.28 -0.37
C ASP A 86 11.30 -0.72 1.01
N ARG A 87 12.56 -0.44 1.34
CA ARG A 87 13.20 -0.89 2.57
C ARG A 87 12.51 -0.39 3.83
N ARG A 88 12.18 0.89 3.87
CA ARG A 88 11.56 1.50 5.06
C ARG A 88 10.16 0.96 5.26
N LEU A 89 9.38 0.90 4.19
CA LEU A 89 8.02 0.38 4.25
C LEU A 89 8.02 -1.10 4.61
N ARG A 90 8.92 -1.88 4.04
CA ARG A 90 9.06 -3.30 4.37
C ARG A 90 9.37 -3.50 5.85
N LYS A 91 10.33 -2.74 6.37
CA LYS A 91 10.70 -2.82 7.79
C LYS A 91 9.52 -2.46 8.69
N ALA A 92 8.77 -1.43 8.34
CA ALA A 92 7.56 -1.04 9.06
C ALA A 92 6.50 -2.14 9.00
N ALA A 93 6.26 -2.72 7.82
CA ALA A 93 5.30 -3.79 7.63
C ALA A 93 5.69 -5.05 8.42
N GLU A 94 6.96 -5.41 8.45
CA GLU A 94 7.46 -6.53 9.25
C GLU A 94 7.24 -6.30 10.74
N ALA A 95 7.56 -5.09 11.21
CA ALA A 95 7.38 -4.73 12.61
C ALA A 95 5.91 -4.79 13.05
N LEU A 96 4.99 -4.49 12.11
CA LEU A 96 3.55 -4.53 12.37
C LEU A 96 2.93 -5.90 12.10
N GLY A 97 3.71 -6.86 11.58
CA GLY A 97 3.22 -8.20 11.30
C GLY A 97 2.32 -8.29 10.07
N ILE A 98 2.42 -7.33 9.15
CA ILE A 98 1.56 -7.28 7.96
C ILE A 98 2.31 -7.49 6.65
N HIS A 99 3.58 -7.81 6.70
CA HIS A 99 4.41 -8.00 5.50
C HIS A 99 4.16 -9.36 4.86
N ALA A 100 3.91 -9.36 3.55
CA ALA A 100 3.80 -10.58 2.77
C ALA A 100 5.21 -11.05 2.37
N SER A 101 5.54 -12.31 2.67
CA SER A 101 6.83 -12.92 2.31
C SER A 101 6.72 -13.49 0.90
N LEU A 102 6.96 -12.67 -0.10
CA LEU A 102 7.01 -13.10 -1.50
C LEU A 102 8.45 -12.96 -2.03
N PRO A 103 8.82 -13.84 -2.99
CA PRO A 103 10.12 -13.73 -3.63
C PRO A 103 10.31 -12.43 -4.39
#